data_63bc5ff5ced13bcd494b49a1fa7ff776
#
_entry.id   63bc5ff5ced13bcd494b49a1fa7ff776
#
_cell.length_a   1.000
_cell.length_b   1.000
_cell.length_c   1.000
_cell.angle_alpha   90.00
_cell.angle_beta   90.00
_cell.angle_gamma   90.00
#
_symmetry.space_group_name_H-M   'P 1'
#
loop_
_entity.id
_entity.type
_entity.pdbx_description
1 polymer ?
#
loop_
_entity_poly.entity_id
_entity_poly.type
_entity_poly.pdbx_seq_one_letter_code
_entity_poly.pdbx_strand_id
1 'polypeptide(L)'
;MKLFSLVLSVASIHLAAASTIALAGADCTAHPQSEWIPETEMKSRIEAQGYTIKKFKIAGNCYEIYGKNKDGKKVEIYFDTKTGDVVKSHVR
;
A
#
# COMPACT_ATOMS: atom_id res chain seq x y z
N MET A 1 -57.97 -9.15 23.89
CA MET A 1 -57.28 -8.93 23.66
C MET A 1 -56.36 -8.81 23.06
N LYS A 2 -55.72 -8.44 22.85
CA LYS A 2 -54.91 -8.24 22.14
C LYS A 2 -53.76 -8.28 22.05
N LEU A 3 -53.16 -8.43 21.71
CA LEU A 3 -52.07 -8.50 21.52
C LEU A 3 -51.28 -8.13 20.84
N PHE A 4 -50.54 -7.65 20.67
CA PHE A 4 -49.74 -7.23 19.88
C PHE A 4 -48.63 -7.57 19.74
N SER A 5 -48.06 -7.74 19.00
CA SER A 5 -47.08 -8.08 18.57
C SER A 5 -46.28 -7.28 18.33
N LEU A 6 -45.42 -7.05 18.72
CA LEU A 6 -44.59 -6.33 18.44
C LEU A 6 -43.64 -6.73 17.78
N VAL A 7 -43.34 -6.48 16.80
CA VAL A 7 -42.45 -6.68 16.02
C VAL A 7 -41.36 -6.03 16.10
N LEU A 8 -40.48 -6.36 16.34
CA LEU A 8 -39.43 -5.82 16.37
C LEU A 8 -38.67 -5.91 15.38
N SER A 9 -38.56 -5.25 14.56
CA SER A 9 -37.80 -5.23 13.55
C SER A 9 -36.52 -4.90 13.84
N VAL A 10 -35.74 -5.62 13.65
CA VAL A 10 -34.54 -5.36 13.84
C VAL A 10 -33.88 -4.89 12.80
N ALA A 11 -33.53 -3.96 12.67
CA ALA A 11 -32.87 -3.46 11.66
C ALA A 11 -31.52 -3.84 11.65
N SER A 12 -31.20 -4.61 10.88
CA SER A 12 -29.94 -4.95 10.90
C SER A 12 -29.16 -4.07 10.19
N ILE A 13 -28.30 -3.55 10.64
CA ILE A 13 -27.52 -2.74 10.06
C ILE A 13 -26.44 -3.26 9.47
N HIS A 14 -26.30 -3.29 8.42
CA HIS A 14 -25.23 -3.69 7.79
C HIS A 14 -24.36 -2.72 7.57
N LEU A 15 -23.50 -2.66 8.02
CA LEU A 15 -22.48 -2.04 7.85
C LEU A 15 -21.83 -2.49 6.80
N ALA A 16 -22.16 -2.22 5.77
CA ALA A 16 -21.46 -2.48 4.66
C ALA A 16 -20.20 -1.84 4.85
N ALA A 17 -19.42 -2.49 5.23
CA ALA A 17 -18.21 -2.00 5.39
C ALA A 17 -17.80 -1.57 4.09
N ALA A 18 -17.77 -0.47 3.91
CA ALA A 18 -17.23 0.04 2.78
C ALA A 18 -15.86 -0.42 2.78
N SER A 19 -15.66 -1.28 2.04
CA SER A 19 -14.41 -1.69 1.93
C SER A 19 -13.66 -0.61 1.40
N THR A 20 -13.12 0.10 2.12
CA THR A 20 -12.07 0.82 1.70
C THR A 20 -11.14 -0.20 1.30
N ILE A 21 -10.93 -0.25 0.17
CA ILE A 21 -9.91 -1.01 -0.29
C ILE A 21 -8.72 -0.32 0.10
N ALA A 22 -8.35 -0.56 1.22
CA ALA A 22 -7.03 -0.24 1.57
C ALA A 22 -6.25 -1.07 0.59
N LEU A 23 -5.52 -0.44 -0.22
CA LEU A 23 -4.60 -1.16 -1.01
C LEU A 23 -3.78 -1.90 -0.03
N ALA A 24 -4.00 -3.15 0.09
CA ALA A 24 -3.23 -3.98 0.94
C ALA A 24 -1.80 -3.74 0.51
N GLY A 25 -0.97 -3.39 1.41
CA GLY A 25 0.42 -3.23 1.12
C GLY A 25 0.96 -4.48 0.45
N ALA A 26 2.17 -4.45 0.07
CA ALA A 26 2.79 -5.61 -0.55
C ALA A 26 3.40 -6.49 0.53
N ASP A 27 3.47 -7.79 0.21
CA ASP A 27 4.12 -8.72 1.10
C ASP A 27 5.57 -8.81 0.68
N CYS A 28 6.40 -8.02 1.30
CA CYS A 28 7.84 -8.10 1.07
C CYS A 28 8.47 -9.06 2.05
N THR A 29 9.55 -9.67 1.63
CA THR A 29 10.32 -10.55 2.51
C THR A 29 10.89 -9.75 3.67
N ALA A 30 10.84 -10.31 4.85
CA ALA A 30 11.39 -9.64 6.02
C ALA A 30 12.89 -9.89 6.06
N HIS A 31 13.65 -8.91 5.70
CA HIS A 31 15.10 -8.98 5.79
C HIS A 31 15.57 -8.21 7.03
N PRO A 32 16.65 -8.65 7.66
CA PRO A 32 17.23 -7.86 8.74
C PRO A 32 17.60 -6.48 8.24
N GLN A 33 17.35 -5.45 9.04
CA GLN A 33 17.66 -4.10 8.60
C GLN A 33 19.10 -3.90 8.19
N SER A 34 20.00 -4.65 8.79
CA SER A 34 21.42 -4.56 8.45
C SER A 34 21.70 -4.98 7.01
N GLU A 35 20.76 -5.67 6.37
CA GLU A 35 20.91 -6.09 4.99
C GLU A 35 20.14 -5.22 4.00
N TRP A 36 19.47 -4.19 4.48
CA TRP A 36 18.70 -3.33 3.61
C TRP A 36 19.61 -2.41 2.81
N ILE A 37 19.24 -2.16 1.57
CA ILE A 37 19.88 -1.12 0.77
C ILE A 37 19.66 0.19 1.51
N PRO A 38 20.70 0.98 1.76
CA PRO A 38 20.50 2.27 2.41
C PRO A 38 19.48 3.12 1.67
N GLU A 39 18.66 3.85 2.41
CA GLU A 39 17.58 4.62 1.83
C GLU A 39 18.04 5.58 0.75
N THR A 40 19.16 6.26 0.97
CA THR A 40 19.69 7.20 -0.02
C THR A 40 20.08 6.49 -1.30
N GLU A 41 20.65 5.30 -1.17
CA GLU A 41 21.05 4.54 -2.34
C GLU A 41 19.81 4.01 -3.07
N MET A 42 18.81 3.57 -2.32
CA MET A 42 17.57 3.08 -2.92
C MET A 42 16.89 4.18 -3.72
N LYS A 43 16.82 5.40 -3.16
CA LYS A 43 16.24 6.53 -3.86
C LYS A 43 16.98 6.82 -5.16
N SER A 44 18.29 6.79 -5.11
CA SER A 44 19.10 7.03 -6.33
C SER A 44 18.84 6.00 -7.39
N ARG A 45 18.73 4.74 -7.01
CA ARG A 45 18.42 3.67 -7.96
C ARG A 45 17.05 3.86 -8.60
N ILE A 46 16.07 4.23 -7.80
CA ILE A 46 14.72 4.45 -8.30
C ILE A 46 14.69 5.62 -9.27
N GLU A 47 15.35 6.70 -8.92
CA GLU A 47 15.40 7.87 -9.78
C GLU A 47 16.15 7.57 -11.08
N ALA A 48 17.19 6.76 -11.01
CA ALA A 48 17.94 6.37 -12.20
C ALA A 48 17.09 5.57 -13.17
N GLN A 49 16.02 4.95 -12.70
CA GLN A 49 15.11 4.21 -13.55
C GLN A 49 14.04 5.10 -14.18
N GLY A 50 14.09 6.40 -13.91
CA GLY A 50 13.16 7.34 -14.52
C GLY A 50 11.98 7.77 -13.65
N TYR A 51 11.96 7.34 -12.40
CA TYR A 51 10.88 7.73 -11.51
C TYR A 51 11.20 9.03 -10.80
N THR A 52 10.15 9.81 -10.52
CA THR A 52 10.28 10.99 -9.67
C THR A 52 9.63 10.59 -8.35
N ILE A 53 10.36 10.70 -7.27
CA ILE A 53 9.86 10.32 -5.96
C ILE A 53 9.23 11.52 -5.29
N LYS A 54 7.95 11.39 -4.93
CA LYS A 54 7.30 12.43 -4.17
C LYS A 54 7.36 12.08 -2.69
N LYS A 55 7.23 10.82 -2.37
CA LYS A 55 7.27 10.38 -0.98
C LYS A 55 7.95 9.02 -0.93
N PHE A 56 8.85 8.83 0.01
CA PHE A 56 9.52 7.57 0.23
C PHE A 56 9.26 7.16 1.67
N LYS A 57 8.88 5.92 1.89
CA LYS A 57 8.63 5.45 3.24
C LYS A 57 8.87 3.96 3.38
N ILE A 58 8.90 3.52 4.62
CA ILE A 58 8.96 2.12 4.94
C ILE A 58 7.53 1.67 5.21
N ALA A 59 7.10 0.64 4.54
CA ALA A 59 5.76 0.10 4.72
C ALA A 59 5.89 -1.39 5.00
N GLY A 60 5.72 -1.77 6.25
CA GLY A 60 5.92 -3.15 6.65
C GLY A 60 7.37 -3.55 6.40
N ASN A 61 7.57 -4.56 5.60
CA ASN A 61 8.92 -5.02 5.26
C ASN A 61 9.38 -4.48 3.91
N CYS A 62 8.71 -3.47 3.37
CA CYS A 62 8.99 -2.92 2.06
C CYS A 62 9.50 -1.50 2.14
N TYR A 63 10.23 -1.08 1.11
CA TYR A 63 10.32 0.32 0.79
C TYR A 63 9.16 0.65 -0.15
N GLU A 64 8.55 1.80 0.05
CA GLU A 64 7.42 2.20 -0.77
C GLU A 64 7.63 3.62 -1.27
N ILE A 65 7.29 3.88 -2.52
CA ILE A 65 7.27 5.23 -3.03
C ILE A 65 5.89 5.60 -3.56
N TYR A 66 5.61 6.90 -3.45
CA TYR A 66 4.57 7.54 -4.22
C TYR A 66 5.31 8.51 -5.11
N GLY A 67 4.99 8.54 -6.36
CA GLY A 67 5.66 9.43 -7.28
C GLY A 67 5.10 9.34 -8.67
N LYS A 68 5.95 9.55 -9.66
CA LYS A 68 5.55 9.48 -11.07
C LYS A 68 6.56 8.66 -11.83
N ASN A 69 6.09 7.98 -12.85
CA ASN A 69 6.99 7.31 -13.77
C ASN A 69 7.45 8.30 -14.83
N LYS A 70 8.29 7.84 -15.75
CA LYS A 70 8.84 8.73 -16.77
C LYS A 70 7.80 9.27 -17.74
N ASP A 71 6.62 8.67 -17.79
CA ASP A 71 5.54 9.18 -18.62
C ASP A 71 4.66 10.16 -17.85
N GLY A 72 5.04 10.52 -16.64
CA GLY A 72 4.31 11.47 -15.82
C GLY A 72 3.10 10.87 -15.11
N LYS A 73 2.94 9.55 -15.15
CA LYS A 73 1.80 8.94 -14.49
C LYS A 73 2.10 8.68 -13.04
N LYS A 74 1.10 8.86 -12.20
CA LYS A 74 1.27 8.64 -10.76
C LYS A 74 1.43 7.16 -10.49
N VAL A 75 2.37 6.83 -9.63
CA VAL A 75 2.64 5.45 -9.27
C VAL A 75 2.75 5.29 -7.78
N GLU A 76 2.45 4.07 -7.33
CA GLU A 76 2.72 3.63 -5.98
C GLU A 76 3.44 2.31 -6.14
N ILE A 77 4.65 2.21 -5.65
CA ILE A 77 5.48 1.04 -5.88
C ILE A 77 6.12 0.57 -4.59
N TYR A 78 6.13 -0.74 -4.41
CA TYR A 78 6.76 -1.38 -3.26
C TYR A 78 7.96 -2.17 -3.73
N PHE A 79 9.05 -2.04 -2.99
CA PHE A 79 10.31 -2.69 -3.33
C PHE A 79 10.81 -3.57 -2.21
N ASP A 80 11.50 -4.64 -2.57
CA ASP A 80 12.23 -5.45 -1.62
C ASP A 80 13.37 -4.62 -1.07
N THR A 81 13.52 -4.58 0.25
CA THR A 81 14.51 -3.72 0.88
C THR A 81 15.95 -4.19 0.68
N LYS A 82 16.14 -5.46 0.36
CA LYS A 82 17.49 -5.99 0.20
C LYS A 82 17.91 -6.01 -1.27
N THR A 83 17.03 -6.42 -2.15
CA THR A 83 17.39 -6.55 -3.56
C THR A 83 17.04 -5.32 -4.38
N GLY A 84 16.08 -4.53 -3.92
CA GLY A 84 15.58 -3.40 -4.69
C GLY A 84 14.58 -3.79 -5.77
N ASP A 85 14.19 -5.05 -5.82
CA ASP A 85 13.24 -5.50 -6.84
C ASP A 85 11.84 -4.98 -6.55
N VAL A 86 11.09 -4.72 -7.60
CA VAL A 86 9.70 -4.33 -7.45
C VAL A 86 8.89 -5.53 -7.02
N VAL A 87 8.17 -5.40 -5.93
CA VAL A 87 7.28 -6.44 -5.43
C VAL A 87 5.85 -6.18 -5.88
N LYS A 88 5.46 -4.91 -5.91
CA LYS A 88 4.11 -4.55 -6.32
C LYS A 88 4.15 -3.16 -6.90
N SER A 89 3.45 -2.94 -7.97
CA SER A 89 3.39 -1.65 -8.63
C SER A 89 1.96 -1.32 -9.01
N HIS A 90 1.56 -0.12 -8.72
CA HIS A 90 0.23 0.36 -9.09
C HIS A 90 0.39 1.69 -9.82
N VAL A 91 -0.14 1.76 -11.04
CA VAL A 91 -0.11 2.98 -11.84
C VAL A 91 -1.53 3.54 -11.84
N ARG A 92 -1.65 4.79 -11.52
CA ARG A 92 -2.97 5.40 -11.46
C ARG A 92 -3.27 6.24 -12.67
#